data_299a0247ebfd124526b23bc423fa5e29
#
_entry.id   299a0247ebfd124526b23bc423fa5e29
#
_cell.length_a   1.000
_cell.length_b   1.000
_cell.length_c   1.000
_cell.angle_alpha   90.00
_cell.angle_beta   90.00
_cell.angle_gamma   90.00
#
_symmetry.space_group_name_H-M   'P 1'
#
loop_
_entity.id
_entity.type
_entity.pdbx_description
1 polymer ?
#
loop_
_entity_poly.entity_id
_entity_poly.type
_entity_poly.pdbx_seq_one_letter_code
_entity_poly.pdbx_strand_id
1 'polypeptide(L)'
;MATAGDIMSLDLGLTYPENIADGAENIIRLWHADLDESSLVLKGKIDPKAWGDASLRWLVNPEMAAAGIPSSGARIGESDVSRFRVTIDLFSQLDNRFGGGHARQALVQYLATDGERLLRGKHSDPVGQILFKAVAEATLLAAWMSYDSGLHSLAQRYFIQALSLAQAGDDRLLAASILDAMSHQATFVGRYRDAVNLARAARTGTQGVATPTLSAHFLAMEARALARLGDARACDLALSEAVTAFERRRPEDDPEWIQYFDDAELSAEFGHCFRDLGRPVDASRYADQCLGTIDDGVYLRSDFFATMVLADSHLNAGESERACLVALQALKTGEQLRSARCVSYLREFRERLTAIGKTPTVTAFDEQARESRLWRIASSPGD
;
A
#
# COMPACT_ATOMS: atom_id res chain seq x y z
N MET A 1 7.87 19.55 27.42
CA MET A 1 8.07 18.14 27.86
C MET A 1 6.74 17.44 27.64
N ALA A 2 6.73 16.38 26.84
CA ALA A 2 5.52 15.58 26.64
C ALA A 2 5.14 14.87 27.95
N THR A 3 3.85 14.82 28.27
CA THR A 3 3.35 14.10 29.45
C THR A 3 3.38 12.58 29.21
N ALA A 4 3.25 11.76 30.25
CA ALA A 4 3.18 10.30 30.09
C ALA A 4 1.98 9.87 29.18
N GLY A 5 0.87 10.61 29.22
CA GLY A 5 -0.27 10.41 28.31
C GLY A 5 0.06 10.74 26.85
N ASP A 6 0.87 11.78 26.62
CA ASP A 6 1.32 12.18 25.28
C ASP A 6 2.26 11.15 24.67
N ILE A 7 3.15 10.54 25.48
CA ILE A 7 4.08 9.49 25.04
C ILE A 7 3.30 8.22 24.67
N MET A 8 2.34 7.80 25.49
CA MET A 8 1.46 6.67 25.17
C MET A 8 0.65 6.88 23.88
N SER A 9 0.29 8.14 23.58
CA SER A 9 -0.39 8.50 22.32
C SER A 9 0.55 8.42 21.12
N LEU A 10 1.83 8.76 21.26
CA LEU A 10 2.81 8.69 20.18
C LEU A 10 3.14 7.25 19.77
N ASP A 11 3.09 6.29 20.68
CA ASP A 11 3.38 4.88 20.40
C ASP A 11 2.13 4.07 19.99
N LEU A 12 0.94 4.67 20.05
CA LEU A 12 -0.31 3.99 19.71
C LEU A 12 -0.24 3.41 18.29
N GLY A 13 -0.46 2.11 18.18
CA GLY A 13 -0.46 1.37 16.91
C GLY A 13 0.92 0.96 16.38
N LEU A 14 2.04 1.44 16.95
CA LEU A 14 3.40 1.01 16.56
C LEU A 14 3.82 -0.29 17.22
N THR A 15 3.31 -0.60 18.40
CA THR A 15 3.60 -1.85 19.10
C THR A 15 2.73 -2.98 18.57
N TYR A 16 3.37 -4.11 18.23
CA TYR A 16 2.67 -5.33 17.87
C TYR A 16 2.03 -5.93 19.13
N PRO A 17 0.70 -6.19 19.15
CA PRO A 17 -0.01 -6.68 20.34
C PRO A 17 0.46 -8.08 20.78
N GLU A 18 0.35 -8.36 22.07
CA GLU A 18 0.72 -9.66 22.62
C GLU A 18 -0.42 -10.69 22.57
N ASN A 19 -1.66 -10.20 22.53
CA ASN A 19 -2.85 -11.04 22.49
C ASN A 19 -3.97 -10.36 21.67
N ILE A 20 -5.03 -11.10 21.37
CA ILE A 20 -6.16 -10.67 20.54
C ILE A 20 -6.90 -9.48 21.15
N ALA A 21 -7.08 -9.45 22.48
CA ALA A 21 -7.82 -8.36 23.14
C ALA A 21 -7.06 -7.04 23.05
N ASP A 22 -5.76 -7.06 23.26
CA ASP A 22 -4.90 -5.87 23.11
C ASP A 22 -4.92 -5.37 21.65
N GLY A 23 -4.91 -6.28 20.68
CA GLY A 23 -5.01 -5.95 19.25
C GLY A 23 -6.31 -5.23 18.92
N ALA A 24 -7.44 -5.76 19.39
CA ALA A 24 -8.75 -5.15 19.20
C ALA A 24 -8.86 -3.78 19.86
N GLU A 25 -8.35 -3.63 21.08
CA GLU A 25 -8.39 -2.33 21.78
C GLU A 25 -7.45 -1.31 21.13
N ASN A 26 -6.27 -1.71 20.72
CA ASN A 26 -5.32 -0.82 20.04
C ASN A 26 -5.87 -0.28 18.73
N ILE A 27 -6.52 -1.11 17.91
CA ILE A 27 -7.07 -0.65 16.65
C ILE A 27 -8.28 0.28 16.84
N ILE A 28 -9.15 -0.01 17.81
CA ILE A 28 -10.28 0.87 18.14
C ILE A 28 -9.75 2.26 18.56
N ARG A 29 -8.78 2.30 19.46
CA ARG A 29 -8.16 3.55 19.91
C ARG A 29 -7.48 4.29 18.75
N LEU A 30 -6.86 3.57 17.81
CA LEU A 30 -6.21 4.17 16.64
C LEU A 30 -7.24 4.81 15.69
N TRP A 31 -8.40 4.18 15.46
CA TRP A 31 -9.47 4.78 14.66
C TRP A 31 -9.98 6.08 15.26
N HIS A 32 -10.22 6.10 16.58
CA HIS A 32 -10.66 7.32 17.26
C HIS A 32 -9.58 8.42 17.27
N ALA A 33 -8.32 8.03 17.44
CA ALA A 33 -7.20 8.98 17.38
C ALA A 33 -6.98 9.57 15.98
N ASP A 34 -7.27 8.81 14.91
CA ASP A 34 -7.20 9.31 13.53
C ASP A 34 -8.29 10.35 13.22
N LEU A 35 -9.46 10.23 13.85
CA LEU A 35 -10.57 11.19 13.69
C LEU A 35 -10.39 12.47 14.52
N ASP A 36 -9.51 12.45 15.50
CA ASP A 36 -9.18 13.62 16.32
C ASP A 36 -8.03 14.41 15.68
N GLU A 37 -8.34 15.54 15.05
CA GLU A 37 -7.37 16.44 14.41
C GLU A 37 -6.27 16.95 15.38
N SER A 38 -6.53 16.96 16.68
CA SER A 38 -5.55 17.34 17.70
C SER A 38 -4.58 16.21 18.06
N SER A 39 -4.86 14.98 17.61
CA SER A 39 -4.11 13.79 17.98
C SER A 39 -2.64 13.86 17.55
N LEU A 40 -1.75 13.49 18.48
CA LEU A 40 -0.32 13.38 18.21
C LEU A 40 0.03 12.25 17.22
N VAL A 41 -0.87 11.28 17.05
CA VAL A 41 -0.70 10.18 16.08
C VAL A 41 -0.56 10.72 14.65
N LEU A 42 -1.33 11.76 14.30
CA LEU A 42 -1.27 12.39 12.97
C LEU A 42 0.05 13.11 12.71
N LYS A 43 0.74 13.55 13.76
CA LYS A 43 2.02 14.26 13.72
C LYS A 43 3.22 13.33 13.90
N GLY A 44 2.98 12.03 14.06
CA GLY A 44 4.00 11.02 14.30
C GLY A 44 4.95 10.88 13.10
N LYS A 45 6.15 10.35 13.37
CA LYS A 45 7.11 9.96 12.34
C LYS A 45 7.10 8.45 12.16
N ILE A 46 7.57 7.99 11.02
CA ILE A 46 7.83 6.56 10.80
C ILE A 46 8.89 6.08 11.78
N ASP A 47 8.62 4.93 12.40
CA ASP A 47 9.59 4.20 13.22
C ASP A 47 10.03 2.91 12.48
N PRO A 48 11.24 2.89 11.91
CA PRO A 48 11.73 1.70 11.19
C PRO A 48 11.86 0.46 12.08
N LYS A 49 12.06 0.62 13.39
CA LYS A 49 12.15 -0.51 14.32
C LYS A 49 10.81 -1.23 14.46
N ALA A 50 9.71 -0.48 14.44
CA ALA A 50 8.37 -1.06 14.57
C ALA A 50 8.05 -2.06 13.44
N TRP A 51 8.54 -1.83 12.21
CA TRP A 51 8.41 -2.81 11.12
C TRP A 51 9.17 -4.11 11.40
N GLY A 52 10.42 -4.00 11.86
CA GLY A 52 11.25 -5.16 12.20
C GLY A 52 10.65 -5.97 13.34
N ASP A 53 10.22 -5.29 14.39
CA ASP A 53 9.61 -5.94 15.58
C ASP A 53 8.30 -6.65 15.21
N ALA A 54 7.44 -6.01 14.42
CA ALA A 54 6.17 -6.62 13.99
C ALA A 54 6.41 -7.85 13.10
N SER A 55 7.31 -7.75 12.12
CA SER A 55 7.63 -8.87 11.22
C SER A 55 8.24 -10.05 11.96
N LEU A 56 9.16 -9.79 12.91
CA LEU A 56 9.80 -10.82 13.72
C LEU A 56 8.78 -11.53 14.63
N ARG A 57 7.92 -10.78 15.31
CA ARG A 57 6.88 -11.35 16.16
C ARG A 57 5.93 -12.24 15.38
N TRP A 58 5.50 -11.81 14.20
CA TRP A 58 4.67 -12.61 13.32
C TRP A 58 5.35 -13.90 12.85
N LEU A 59 6.66 -13.83 12.52
CA LEU A 59 7.42 -15.02 12.08
C LEU A 59 7.62 -16.04 13.17
N VAL A 60 7.90 -15.59 14.41
CA VAL A 60 8.29 -16.45 15.53
C VAL A 60 7.08 -17.01 16.29
N ASN A 61 6.00 -16.23 16.38
CA ASN A 61 4.77 -16.62 17.09
C ASN A 61 3.65 -16.91 16.08
N PRO A 62 3.48 -18.16 15.64
CA PRO A 62 2.46 -18.50 14.64
C PRO A 62 1.04 -18.32 15.16
N GLU A 63 0.81 -18.42 16.46
CA GLU A 63 -0.49 -18.28 17.11
C GLU A 63 -0.49 -17.09 18.06
N MET A 64 -1.56 -16.30 18.00
CA MET A 64 -1.78 -15.21 18.94
C MET A 64 -2.50 -15.73 20.19
N ALA A 65 -2.04 -15.36 21.39
CA ALA A 65 -2.67 -15.80 22.62
C ALA A 65 -4.15 -15.38 22.66
N ALA A 66 -5.02 -16.36 22.92
CA ALA A 66 -6.44 -16.14 23.10
C ALA A 66 -6.68 -15.49 24.48
N ALA A 67 -6.70 -14.16 24.53
CA ALA A 67 -7.26 -13.45 25.68
C ALA A 67 -8.69 -13.05 25.33
N GLY A 68 -9.63 -13.35 26.23
CA GLY A 68 -11.03 -13.02 26.00
C GLY A 68 -11.24 -11.50 25.84
N ILE A 69 -11.76 -11.08 24.73
CA ILE A 69 -12.18 -9.69 24.54
C ILE A 69 -13.34 -9.45 25.52
N PRO A 70 -13.29 -8.39 26.35
CA PRO A 70 -14.43 -8.02 27.19
C PRO A 70 -15.64 -7.71 26.29
N SER A 71 -16.51 -8.68 26.12
CA SER A 71 -17.66 -8.56 25.24
C SER A 71 -18.87 -8.07 26.02
N SER A 72 -19.26 -6.83 25.76
CA SER A 72 -20.45 -6.20 26.36
C SER A 72 -21.58 -5.91 25.39
N GLY A 73 -21.35 -6.21 24.09
CA GLY A 73 -22.21 -5.83 22.97
C GLY A 73 -23.28 -6.86 22.60
N ALA A 74 -24.00 -6.57 21.51
CA ALA A 74 -24.95 -7.48 20.87
C ALA A 74 -24.26 -8.74 20.34
N ARG A 75 -25.04 -9.78 20.08
CA ARG A 75 -24.53 -10.99 19.44
C ARG A 75 -24.24 -10.71 17.96
N ILE A 76 -23.04 -11.07 17.53
CA ILE A 76 -22.57 -10.93 16.15
C ILE A 76 -22.65 -12.30 15.45
N GLY A 77 -23.20 -12.30 14.24
CA GLY A 77 -23.28 -13.47 13.37
C GLY A 77 -22.59 -13.25 12.03
N GLU A 78 -22.51 -14.29 11.21
CA GLU A 78 -21.91 -14.25 9.88
C GLU A 78 -22.53 -13.17 8.97
N SER A 79 -23.86 -12.94 9.06
CA SER A 79 -24.56 -11.90 8.28
C SER A 79 -24.09 -10.48 8.64
N ASP A 80 -23.65 -10.25 9.87
CA ASP A 80 -23.10 -8.94 10.28
C ASP A 80 -21.73 -8.72 9.64
N VAL A 81 -20.87 -9.76 9.62
CA VAL A 81 -19.56 -9.73 8.98
C VAL A 81 -19.70 -9.57 7.46
N SER A 82 -20.65 -10.29 6.82
CA SER A 82 -20.89 -10.17 5.39
C SER A 82 -21.32 -8.76 5.00
N ARG A 83 -22.23 -8.12 5.76
CA ARG A 83 -22.62 -6.72 5.51
C ARG A 83 -21.45 -5.75 5.67
N PHE A 84 -20.60 -5.99 6.67
CA PHE A 84 -19.40 -5.19 6.87
C PHE A 84 -18.49 -5.27 5.65
N ARG A 85 -18.18 -6.47 5.12
CA ARG A 85 -17.35 -6.68 3.94
C ARG A 85 -17.90 -5.97 2.71
N VAL A 86 -19.19 -6.11 2.43
CA VAL A 86 -19.82 -5.40 1.29
C VAL A 86 -19.60 -3.89 1.37
N THR A 87 -19.65 -3.30 2.56
CA THR A 87 -19.38 -1.86 2.74
C THR A 87 -17.90 -1.53 2.50
N ILE A 88 -16.98 -2.39 2.96
CA ILE A 88 -15.55 -2.21 2.71
C ILE A 88 -15.21 -2.30 1.23
N ASP A 89 -15.86 -3.20 0.48
CA ASP A 89 -15.67 -3.33 -0.98
C ASP A 89 -16.07 -2.04 -1.72
N LEU A 90 -17.13 -1.35 -1.28
CA LEU A 90 -17.48 -0.03 -1.82
C LEU A 90 -16.41 1.03 -1.57
N PHE A 91 -15.80 1.04 -0.37
CA PHE A 91 -14.68 1.94 -0.08
C PHE A 91 -13.44 1.60 -0.92
N SER A 92 -13.17 0.31 -1.16
CA SER A 92 -12.08 -0.13 -2.02
C SER A 92 -12.27 0.34 -3.48
N GLN A 93 -13.49 0.25 -4.01
CA GLN A 93 -13.80 0.77 -5.35
C GLN A 93 -13.60 2.29 -5.45
N LEU A 94 -13.98 3.05 -4.40
CA LEU A 94 -13.75 4.49 -4.36
C LEU A 94 -12.24 4.82 -4.31
N ASP A 95 -11.45 4.04 -3.54
CA ASP A 95 -9.99 4.19 -3.46
C ASP A 95 -9.33 3.96 -4.83
N ASN A 96 -9.67 2.87 -5.50
CA ASN A 96 -9.11 2.52 -6.81
C ASN A 96 -9.39 3.61 -7.86
N ARG A 97 -10.60 4.17 -7.83
CA ARG A 97 -11.05 5.15 -8.84
C ARG A 97 -10.59 6.57 -8.57
N PHE A 98 -10.57 7.01 -7.30
CA PHE A 98 -10.35 8.41 -6.94
C PHE A 98 -9.11 8.65 -6.09
N GLY A 99 -8.41 7.59 -5.65
CA GLY A 99 -7.26 7.64 -4.74
C GLY A 99 -7.65 7.75 -3.28
N GLY A 100 -6.69 7.43 -2.40
CA GLY A 100 -6.87 7.28 -0.96
C GLY A 100 -7.44 8.50 -0.25
N GLY A 101 -7.08 9.69 -0.71
CA GLY A 101 -7.56 10.93 -0.09
C GLY A 101 -9.05 11.25 -0.32
N HIS A 102 -9.76 10.45 -1.16
CA HIS A 102 -11.16 10.73 -1.47
C HIS A 102 -12.11 10.30 -0.35
N ALA A 103 -11.98 9.06 0.13
CA ALA A 103 -12.94 8.45 1.05
C ALA A 103 -12.33 7.98 2.38
N ARG A 104 -11.04 8.25 2.65
CA ARG A 104 -10.32 7.76 3.83
C ARG A 104 -11.03 8.09 5.15
N GLN A 105 -11.40 9.35 5.36
CA GLN A 105 -12.06 9.76 6.61
C GLN A 105 -13.42 9.08 6.81
N ALA A 106 -14.18 8.88 5.72
CA ALA A 106 -15.45 8.16 5.79
C ALA A 106 -15.26 6.68 6.13
N LEU A 107 -14.23 6.05 5.58
CA LEU A 107 -13.84 4.69 5.97
C LEU A 107 -13.48 4.62 7.45
N VAL A 108 -12.60 5.49 7.94
CA VAL A 108 -12.18 5.50 9.35
C VAL A 108 -13.34 5.76 10.29
N GLN A 109 -14.26 6.66 9.93
CA GLN A 109 -15.50 6.89 10.68
C GLN A 109 -16.37 5.62 10.74
N TYR A 110 -16.50 4.90 9.62
CA TYR A 110 -17.23 3.63 9.59
C TYR A 110 -16.56 2.57 10.46
N LEU A 111 -15.23 2.49 10.44
CA LEU A 111 -14.47 1.57 11.29
C LEU A 111 -14.59 1.92 12.78
N ALA A 112 -14.52 3.19 13.15
CA ALA A 112 -14.70 3.66 14.53
C ALA A 112 -16.12 3.46 15.07
N THR A 113 -17.12 3.24 14.21
CA THR A 113 -18.51 2.98 14.64
C THR A 113 -18.89 1.51 14.46
N ASP A 114 -18.99 1.04 13.23
CA ASP A 114 -19.42 -0.33 12.93
C ASP A 114 -18.34 -1.36 13.22
N GLY A 115 -17.06 -1.06 12.91
CA GLY A 115 -15.93 -1.92 13.23
C GLY A 115 -15.77 -2.12 14.75
N GLU A 116 -15.82 -1.04 15.52
CA GLU A 116 -15.80 -1.12 16.99
C GLU A 116 -16.98 -1.92 17.55
N ARG A 117 -18.20 -1.65 17.06
CA ARG A 117 -19.39 -2.40 17.47
C ARG A 117 -19.23 -3.92 17.24
N LEU A 118 -18.65 -4.30 16.10
CA LEU A 118 -18.41 -5.70 15.76
C LEU A 118 -17.34 -6.32 16.67
N LEU A 119 -16.21 -5.66 16.90
CA LEU A 119 -15.12 -6.16 17.74
C LEU A 119 -15.53 -6.29 19.21
N ARG A 120 -16.42 -5.42 19.74
CA ARG A 120 -16.95 -5.49 21.09
C ARG A 120 -18.15 -6.42 21.24
N GLY A 121 -18.63 -7.01 20.14
CA GLY A 121 -19.78 -7.91 20.13
C GLY A 121 -19.44 -9.32 20.63
N LYS A 122 -20.46 -10.08 21.02
CA LYS A 122 -20.32 -11.50 21.39
C LYS A 122 -20.42 -12.36 20.15
N HIS A 123 -19.45 -13.22 19.93
CA HIS A 123 -19.41 -14.15 18.78
C HIS A 123 -18.91 -15.53 19.20
N SER A 124 -19.20 -16.56 18.40
CA SER A 124 -18.54 -17.85 18.48
C SER A 124 -17.14 -17.79 17.87
N ASP A 125 -16.27 -18.74 18.18
CA ASP A 125 -14.91 -18.79 17.66
C ASP A 125 -14.86 -18.75 16.12
N PRO A 126 -15.67 -19.52 15.35
CA PRO A 126 -15.68 -19.43 13.90
C PRO A 126 -16.09 -18.05 13.38
N VAL A 127 -17.11 -17.42 14.00
CA VAL A 127 -17.52 -16.05 13.64
C VAL A 127 -16.43 -15.05 14.00
N GLY A 128 -15.73 -15.26 15.10
CA GLY A 128 -14.57 -14.46 15.50
C GLY A 128 -13.46 -14.48 14.45
N GLN A 129 -13.11 -15.66 13.94
CA GLN A 129 -12.07 -15.80 12.90
C GLN A 129 -12.44 -15.00 11.63
N ILE A 130 -13.67 -15.19 11.10
CA ILE A 130 -14.09 -14.43 9.90
C ILE A 130 -14.22 -12.92 10.15
N LEU A 131 -14.58 -12.52 11.39
CA LEU A 131 -14.65 -11.13 11.80
C LEU A 131 -13.25 -10.49 11.80
N PHE A 132 -12.26 -11.15 12.45
CA PHE A 132 -10.89 -10.62 12.50
C PHE A 132 -10.26 -10.50 11.12
N LYS A 133 -10.51 -11.46 10.21
CA LYS A 133 -10.11 -11.36 8.80
C LYS A 133 -10.73 -10.13 8.13
N ALA A 134 -12.04 -9.95 8.25
CA ALA A 134 -12.73 -8.81 7.65
C ALA A 134 -12.24 -7.47 8.19
N VAL A 135 -11.97 -7.37 9.51
CA VAL A 135 -11.43 -6.14 10.12
C VAL A 135 -9.97 -5.93 9.72
N ALA A 136 -9.18 -7.00 9.54
CA ALA A 136 -7.81 -6.91 9.01
C ALA A 136 -7.80 -6.34 7.57
N GLU A 137 -8.65 -6.86 6.69
CA GLU A 137 -8.84 -6.36 5.30
C GLU A 137 -9.24 -4.87 5.30
N ALA A 138 -10.20 -4.50 6.13
CA ALA A 138 -10.65 -3.11 6.26
C ALA A 138 -9.57 -2.17 6.82
N THR A 139 -8.78 -2.65 7.80
CA THR A 139 -7.66 -1.90 8.38
C THR A 139 -6.51 -1.77 7.38
N LEU A 140 -6.26 -2.81 6.57
CA LEU A 140 -5.31 -2.77 5.46
C LEU A 140 -5.73 -1.72 4.42
N LEU A 141 -7.01 -1.63 4.09
CA LEU A 141 -7.52 -0.57 3.20
C LEU A 141 -7.30 0.83 3.80
N ALA A 142 -7.56 1.01 5.10
CA ALA A 142 -7.28 2.28 5.78
C ALA A 142 -5.78 2.62 5.79
N ALA A 143 -4.90 1.61 5.89
CA ALA A 143 -3.45 1.77 5.75
C ALA A 143 -3.07 2.24 4.35
N TRP A 144 -3.58 1.60 3.30
CA TRP A 144 -3.33 1.99 1.91
C TRP A 144 -3.83 3.40 1.60
N MET A 145 -5.06 3.74 2.02
CA MET A 145 -5.62 5.09 1.84
C MET A 145 -4.81 6.16 2.59
N SER A 146 -4.31 5.84 3.80
CA SER A 146 -3.46 6.75 4.57
C SER A 146 -2.10 6.94 3.90
N TYR A 147 -1.50 5.85 3.40
CA TYR A 147 -0.26 5.87 2.65
C TYR A 147 -0.40 6.69 1.36
N ASP A 148 -1.45 6.47 0.59
CA ASP A 148 -1.73 7.20 -0.64
C ASP A 148 -2.01 8.69 -0.40
N SER A 149 -2.52 9.03 0.78
CA SER A 149 -2.74 10.42 1.25
C SER A 149 -1.49 11.10 1.80
N GLY A 150 -0.33 10.40 1.85
CA GLY A 150 0.92 10.93 2.41
C GLY A 150 1.03 10.85 3.94
N LEU A 151 0.07 10.23 4.61
CA LEU A 151 0.05 10.04 6.06
C LEU A 151 0.85 8.78 6.46
N HIS A 152 2.15 8.78 6.12
CA HIS A 152 2.99 7.58 6.17
C HIS A 152 3.13 6.98 7.56
N SER A 153 3.25 7.80 8.62
CA SER A 153 3.34 7.29 9.99
C SER A 153 2.04 6.63 10.45
N LEU A 154 0.91 7.20 10.05
CA LEU A 154 -0.41 6.63 10.33
C LEU A 154 -0.63 5.33 9.57
N ALA A 155 -0.25 5.29 8.30
CA ALA A 155 -0.29 4.07 7.48
C ALA A 155 0.53 2.94 8.09
N GLN A 156 1.76 3.23 8.58
CA GLN A 156 2.59 2.26 9.29
C GLN A 156 1.86 1.64 10.48
N ARG A 157 1.18 2.46 11.28
CA ARG A 157 0.40 2.01 12.44
C ARG A 157 -0.74 1.10 12.02
N TYR A 158 -1.49 1.50 11.01
CA TYR A 158 -2.57 0.68 10.46
C TYR A 158 -2.06 -0.65 9.91
N PHE A 159 -0.96 -0.67 9.18
CA PHE A 159 -0.36 -1.91 8.68
C PHE A 159 0.03 -2.87 9.82
N ILE A 160 0.68 -2.35 10.89
CA ILE A 160 1.07 -3.18 12.04
C ILE A 160 -0.15 -3.77 12.74
N GLN A 161 -1.21 -2.97 12.94
CA GLN A 161 -2.43 -3.46 13.57
C GLN A 161 -3.21 -4.41 12.64
N ALA A 162 -3.25 -4.16 11.33
CA ALA A 162 -3.84 -5.08 10.35
C ALA A 162 -3.13 -6.45 10.35
N LEU A 163 -1.79 -6.45 10.45
CA LEU A 163 -1.00 -7.68 10.56
C LEU A 163 -1.41 -8.51 11.79
N SER A 164 -1.59 -7.87 12.94
CA SER A 164 -2.00 -8.56 14.16
C SER A 164 -3.44 -9.10 14.06
N LEU A 165 -4.34 -8.36 13.43
CA LEU A 165 -5.73 -8.80 13.21
C LEU A 165 -5.82 -9.96 12.23
N ALA A 166 -5.01 -9.96 11.17
CA ALA A 166 -4.92 -11.09 10.24
C ALA A 166 -4.43 -12.36 10.95
N GLN A 167 -3.45 -12.22 11.85
CA GLN A 167 -3.00 -13.32 12.68
C GLN A 167 -4.09 -13.80 13.66
N ALA A 168 -4.83 -12.88 14.30
CA ALA A 168 -5.96 -13.21 15.15
C ALA A 168 -7.09 -13.93 14.39
N GLY A 169 -7.25 -13.64 13.09
CA GLY A 169 -8.16 -14.33 12.18
C GLY A 169 -7.63 -15.65 11.63
N ASP A 170 -6.44 -16.08 12.04
CA ASP A 170 -5.76 -17.28 11.52
C ASP A 170 -5.60 -17.23 9.97
N ASP A 171 -5.32 -16.04 9.42
CA ASP A 171 -5.08 -15.86 7.99
C ASP A 171 -3.61 -15.49 7.71
N ARG A 172 -2.81 -16.54 7.55
CA ARG A 172 -1.38 -16.39 7.32
C ARG A 172 -1.04 -15.79 5.97
N LEU A 173 -1.87 -16.01 4.94
CA LEU A 173 -1.66 -15.44 3.61
C LEU A 173 -1.96 -13.95 3.60
N LEU A 174 -3.06 -13.53 4.21
CA LEU A 174 -3.39 -12.11 4.38
C LEU A 174 -2.32 -11.39 5.23
N ALA A 175 -1.87 -12.00 6.31
CA ALA A 175 -0.81 -11.45 7.16
C ALA A 175 0.50 -11.23 6.37
N ALA A 176 0.89 -12.19 5.53
CA ALA A 176 2.05 -12.04 4.65
C ALA A 176 1.87 -10.93 3.60
N SER A 177 0.67 -10.82 3.01
CA SER A 177 0.35 -9.72 2.09
C SER A 177 0.41 -8.35 2.77
N ILE A 178 0.08 -8.26 4.06
CA ILE A 178 0.25 -7.01 4.83
C ILE A 178 1.74 -6.69 5.01
N LEU A 179 2.60 -7.65 5.30
CA LEU A 179 4.06 -7.42 5.34
C LEU A 179 4.60 -6.95 3.98
N ASP A 180 4.06 -7.48 2.93
CA ASP A 180 4.40 -7.09 1.57
C ASP A 180 3.95 -5.66 1.26
N ALA A 181 2.76 -5.26 1.69
CA ALA A 181 2.29 -3.88 1.64
C ALA A 181 3.18 -2.92 2.47
N MET A 182 3.68 -3.36 3.64
CA MET A 182 4.69 -2.62 4.40
C MET A 182 6.00 -2.47 3.62
N SER A 183 6.43 -3.51 2.89
CA SER A 183 7.61 -3.45 2.00
C SER A 183 7.43 -2.38 0.92
N HIS A 184 6.26 -2.34 0.29
CA HIS A 184 5.93 -1.31 -0.68
C HIS A 184 6.01 0.10 -0.07
N GLN A 185 5.42 0.32 1.10
CA GLN A 185 5.50 1.60 1.81
C GLN A 185 6.96 1.95 2.17
N ALA A 186 7.71 0.99 2.72
CA ALA A 186 9.11 1.19 3.12
C ALA A 186 9.99 1.58 1.92
N THR A 187 9.76 0.96 0.75
CA THR A 187 10.40 1.34 -0.51
C THR A 187 10.10 2.79 -0.89
N PHE A 188 8.85 3.20 -0.83
CA PHE A 188 8.44 4.55 -1.19
C PHE A 188 9.06 5.62 -0.28
N VAL A 189 9.17 5.36 1.02
CA VAL A 189 9.75 6.31 1.98
C VAL A 189 11.27 6.20 2.11
N GLY A 190 11.95 5.50 1.19
CA GLY A 190 13.42 5.43 1.12
C GLY A 190 14.07 4.44 2.12
N ARG A 191 13.29 3.55 2.72
CA ARG A 191 13.76 2.55 3.68
C ARG A 191 14.00 1.19 2.99
N TYR A 192 14.79 1.19 1.94
CA TYR A 192 14.94 0.06 1.01
C TYR A 192 15.39 -1.24 1.65
N ARG A 193 16.33 -1.20 2.63
CA ARG A 193 16.79 -2.40 3.35
C ARG A 193 15.69 -3.00 4.21
N ASP A 194 14.90 -2.16 4.88
CA ASP A 194 13.75 -2.60 5.66
C ASP A 194 12.70 -3.22 4.74
N ALA A 195 12.48 -2.63 3.57
CA ALA A 195 11.56 -3.14 2.55
C ALA A 195 11.96 -4.55 2.05
N VAL A 196 13.24 -4.77 1.71
CA VAL A 196 13.75 -6.10 1.33
C VAL A 196 13.48 -7.12 2.44
N ASN A 197 13.74 -6.75 3.71
CA ASN A 197 13.52 -7.65 4.84
C ASN A 197 12.05 -7.99 5.03
N LEU A 198 11.13 -7.03 4.85
CA LEU A 198 9.69 -7.24 4.96
C LEU A 198 9.17 -8.19 3.87
N ALA A 199 9.55 -7.99 2.61
CA ALA A 199 9.18 -8.89 1.52
C ALA A 199 9.72 -10.32 1.74
N ARG A 200 10.97 -10.44 2.20
CA ARG A 200 11.56 -11.73 2.57
C ARG A 200 10.88 -12.38 3.75
N ALA A 201 10.45 -11.62 4.75
CA ALA A 201 9.68 -12.13 5.87
C ALA A 201 8.33 -12.70 5.40
N ALA A 202 7.61 -12.01 4.50
CA ALA A 202 6.38 -12.51 3.89
C ALA A 202 6.60 -13.86 3.19
N ARG A 203 7.63 -13.97 2.35
CA ARG A 203 8.01 -15.22 1.66
C ARG A 203 8.37 -16.34 2.63
N THR A 204 9.22 -16.04 3.61
CA THR A 204 9.68 -17.04 4.58
C THR A 204 8.52 -17.55 5.43
N GLY A 205 7.66 -16.66 5.88
CA GLY A 205 6.53 -17.00 6.72
C GLY A 205 5.44 -17.82 6.02
N THR A 206 5.40 -17.80 4.69
CA THR A 206 4.40 -18.54 3.88
C THR A 206 5.02 -19.66 3.07
N GLN A 207 6.25 -20.06 3.38
CA GLN A 207 6.90 -21.15 2.67
C GLN A 207 6.05 -22.43 2.74
N GLY A 208 5.74 -23.01 1.58
CA GLY A 208 4.94 -24.22 1.44
C GLY A 208 3.41 -24.01 1.48
N VAL A 209 2.91 -22.78 1.73
CA VAL A 209 1.47 -22.47 1.75
C VAL A 209 1.08 -21.31 0.84
N ALA A 210 2.00 -20.45 0.45
CA ALA A 210 1.73 -19.36 -0.48
C ALA A 210 1.34 -19.91 -1.86
N THR A 211 0.33 -19.27 -2.48
CA THR A 211 0.01 -19.54 -3.89
C THR A 211 1.14 -19.05 -4.79
N PRO A 212 1.24 -19.56 -6.02
CA PRO A 212 2.22 -19.07 -6.98
C PRO A 212 2.07 -17.55 -7.25
N THR A 213 0.84 -17.04 -7.31
CA THR A 213 0.54 -15.60 -7.45
C THR A 213 1.12 -14.79 -6.30
N LEU A 214 0.86 -15.19 -5.05
CA LEU A 214 1.42 -14.52 -3.87
C LEU A 214 2.95 -14.58 -3.83
N SER A 215 3.53 -15.74 -4.20
CA SER A 215 4.98 -15.88 -4.29
C SER A 215 5.59 -14.93 -5.30
N ALA A 216 4.95 -14.75 -6.46
CA ALA A 216 5.37 -13.80 -7.48
C ALA A 216 5.25 -12.35 -6.99
N HIS A 217 4.16 -12.01 -6.31
CA HIS A 217 3.93 -10.68 -5.76
C HIS A 217 5.00 -10.30 -4.72
N PHE A 218 5.30 -11.18 -3.77
CA PHE A 218 6.35 -10.95 -2.77
C PHE A 218 7.73 -10.79 -3.39
N LEU A 219 8.03 -11.55 -4.45
CA LEU A 219 9.28 -11.41 -5.22
C LEU A 219 9.35 -10.08 -5.97
N ALA A 220 8.23 -9.63 -6.54
CA ALA A 220 8.15 -8.34 -7.20
C ALA A 220 8.40 -7.18 -6.21
N MET A 221 7.84 -7.22 -5.00
CA MET A 221 8.11 -6.23 -3.96
C MET A 221 9.55 -6.25 -3.46
N GLU A 222 10.15 -7.44 -3.32
CA GLU A 222 11.58 -7.56 -3.04
C GLU A 222 12.41 -6.91 -4.15
N ALA A 223 12.07 -7.18 -5.42
CA ALA A 223 12.75 -6.61 -6.59
C ALA A 223 12.65 -5.07 -6.63
N ARG A 224 11.47 -4.51 -6.30
CA ARG A 224 11.27 -3.05 -6.19
C ARG A 224 12.25 -2.40 -5.21
N ALA A 225 12.38 -2.99 -4.04
CA ALA A 225 13.31 -2.50 -3.01
C ALA A 225 14.77 -2.64 -3.42
N LEU A 226 15.15 -3.76 -4.07
CA LEU A 226 16.48 -4.01 -4.60
C LEU A 226 16.85 -3.06 -5.74
N ALA A 227 15.89 -2.75 -6.63
CA ALA A 227 16.09 -1.77 -7.69
C ALA A 227 16.43 -0.38 -7.12
N ARG A 228 15.70 0.05 -6.09
CA ARG A 228 15.95 1.33 -5.39
C ARG A 228 17.26 1.33 -4.60
N LEU A 229 17.76 0.17 -4.18
CA LEU A 229 19.11 -0.01 -3.60
C LEU A 229 20.21 0.05 -4.67
N GLY A 230 19.88 -0.06 -5.95
CA GLY A 230 20.84 -0.17 -7.05
C GLY A 230 21.47 -1.57 -7.19
N ASP A 231 20.92 -2.59 -6.51
CA ASP A 231 21.39 -3.98 -6.64
C ASP A 231 20.72 -4.65 -7.84
N ALA A 232 21.19 -4.30 -9.04
CA ALA A 232 20.64 -4.77 -10.29
C ALA A 232 20.66 -6.31 -10.39
N ARG A 233 21.73 -6.97 -9.90
CA ARG A 233 21.84 -8.42 -9.98
C ARG A 233 20.80 -9.13 -9.11
N ALA A 234 20.63 -8.69 -7.88
CA ALA A 234 19.64 -9.28 -6.99
C ALA A 234 18.20 -8.97 -7.46
N CYS A 235 17.97 -7.78 -8.00
CA CYS A 235 16.71 -7.40 -8.62
C CYS A 235 16.38 -8.32 -9.82
N ASP A 236 17.29 -8.49 -10.78
CA ASP A 236 17.06 -9.35 -11.95
C ASP A 236 16.77 -10.81 -11.54
N LEU A 237 17.44 -11.31 -10.49
CA LEU A 237 17.16 -12.64 -9.95
C LEU A 237 15.75 -12.74 -9.37
N ALA A 238 15.35 -11.78 -8.52
CA ALA A 238 14.02 -11.75 -7.92
C ALA A 238 12.91 -11.64 -8.99
N LEU A 239 13.12 -10.81 -10.03
CA LEU A 239 12.18 -10.70 -11.16
C LEU A 239 12.07 -12.01 -11.93
N SER A 240 13.18 -12.71 -12.19
CA SER A 240 13.18 -14.01 -12.86
C SER A 240 12.44 -15.09 -12.05
N GLU A 241 12.65 -15.11 -10.73
CA GLU A 241 11.90 -16.00 -9.83
C GLU A 241 10.41 -15.64 -9.78
N ALA A 242 10.06 -14.34 -9.83
CA ALA A 242 8.68 -13.87 -9.89
C ALA A 242 7.97 -14.39 -11.15
N VAL A 243 8.59 -14.28 -12.33
CA VAL A 243 8.03 -14.85 -13.58
C VAL A 243 7.83 -16.35 -13.42
N THR A 244 8.84 -17.07 -12.94
CA THR A 244 8.77 -18.52 -12.78
C THR A 244 7.65 -18.96 -11.83
N ALA A 245 7.39 -18.18 -10.77
CA ALA A 245 6.27 -18.42 -9.87
C ALA A 245 4.94 -18.10 -10.58
N PHE A 246 4.85 -16.94 -11.22
CA PHE A 246 3.64 -16.44 -11.85
C PHE A 246 3.15 -17.33 -13.02
N GLU A 247 4.05 -17.92 -13.80
CA GLU A 247 3.72 -18.89 -14.85
C GLU A 247 3.02 -20.16 -14.34
N ARG A 248 3.15 -20.45 -13.03
CA ARG A 248 2.51 -21.59 -12.38
C ARG A 248 1.19 -21.23 -11.69
N ARG A 249 0.76 -19.95 -11.80
CA ARG A 249 -0.43 -19.49 -11.11
C ARG A 249 -1.69 -20.26 -11.57
N ARG A 250 -2.59 -20.39 -10.62
CA ARG A 250 -3.94 -20.89 -10.82
C ARG A 250 -4.87 -19.90 -10.12
N PRO A 251 -5.48 -18.96 -10.87
CA PRO A 251 -6.31 -17.91 -10.27
C PRO A 251 -7.46 -18.45 -9.41
N GLU A 252 -7.92 -19.67 -9.69
CA GLU A 252 -8.95 -20.35 -8.90
C GLU A 252 -8.48 -20.79 -7.50
N ASP A 253 -7.18 -20.91 -7.28
CA ASP A 253 -6.59 -21.26 -5.98
C ASP A 253 -6.24 -20.01 -5.15
N ASP A 254 -6.32 -18.81 -5.77
CA ASP A 254 -5.94 -17.56 -5.13
C ASP A 254 -7.04 -17.00 -4.24
N PRO A 255 -6.70 -16.42 -3.07
CA PRO A 255 -7.64 -15.60 -2.33
C PRO A 255 -8.18 -14.45 -3.19
N GLU A 256 -9.45 -14.11 -3.03
CA GLU A 256 -10.14 -13.09 -3.83
C GLU A 256 -9.40 -11.73 -3.81
N TRP A 257 -8.85 -11.35 -2.67
CA TRP A 257 -8.15 -10.08 -2.47
C TRP A 257 -6.81 -9.94 -3.22
N ILE A 258 -6.23 -11.04 -3.81
CA ILE A 258 -4.99 -10.95 -4.63
C ILE A 258 -5.27 -11.09 -6.13
N GLN A 259 -6.49 -11.37 -6.54
CA GLN A 259 -6.83 -11.59 -7.95
C GLN A 259 -6.55 -10.40 -8.86
N TYR A 260 -6.36 -9.19 -8.27
CA TYR A 260 -5.91 -8.02 -9.01
C TYR A 260 -4.48 -8.14 -9.56
N PHE A 261 -3.66 -9.03 -8.98
CA PHE A 261 -2.28 -9.21 -9.39
C PHE A 261 -2.22 -10.13 -10.63
N ASP A 262 -2.46 -9.53 -11.77
CA ASP A 262 -2.48 -10.14 -13.08
C ASP A 262 -1.22 -9.81 -13.92
N ASP A 263 -1.25 -10.10 -15.22
CA ASP A 263 -0.15 -9.81 -16.14
C ASP A 263 0.13 -8.31 -16.27
N ALA A 264 -0.88 -7.47 -16.15
CA ALA A 264 -0.73 -6.02 -16.20
C ALA A 264 -0.01 -5.50 -14.95
N GLU A 265 -0.44 -5.93 -13.75
CA GLU A 265 0.18 -5.50 -12.51
C GLU A 265 1.61 -6.02 -12.37
N LEU A 266 1.88 -7.30 -12.74
CA LEU A 266 3.24 -7.82 -12.80
C LEU A 266 4.12 -6.97 -13.74
N SER A 267 3.60 -6.60 -14.92
CA SER A 267 4.31 -5.74 -15.87
C SER A 267 4.56 -4.35 -15.29
N ALA A 268 3.60 -3.77 -14.55
CA ALA A 268 3.79 -2.50 -13.88
C ALA A 268 4.97 -2.55 -12.90
N GLU A 269 5.06 -3.62 -12.08
CA GLU A 269 6.15 -3.80 -11.12
C GLU A 269 7.52 -3.92 -11.80
N PHE A 270 7.59 -4.62 -12.93
CA PHE A 270 8.81 -4.69 -13.76
C PHE A 270 9.19 -3.32 -14.33
N GLY A 271 8.21 -2.59 -14.85
CA GLY A 271 8.42 -1.23 -15.36
C GLY A 271 9.06 -0.32 -14.31
N HIS A 272 8.55 -0.36 -13.09
CA HIS A 272 9.12 0.38 -11.97
C HIS A 272 10.56 -0.05 -11.64
N CYS A 273 10.85 -1.36 -11.58
CA CYS A 273 12.19 -1.85 -11.28
C CYS A 273 13.20 -1.36 -12.32
N PHE A 274 12.87 -1.49 -13.60
CA PHE A 274 13.79 -1.10 -14.68
C PHE A 274 13.93 0.43 -14.79
N ARG A 275 12.89 1.21 -14.51
CA ARG A 275 13.00 2.67 -14.38
C ARG A 275 14.01 3.05 -13.30
N ASP A 276 13.89 2.44 -12.12
CA ASP A 276 14.72 2.74 -10.95
C ASP A 276 16.18 2.29 -11.14
N LEU A 277 16.41 1.24 -11.94
CA LEU A 277 17.74 0.78 -12.36
C LEU A 277 18.34 1.57 -13.55
N GLY A 278 17.64 2.58 -14.08
CA GLY A 278 18.11 3.34 -15.24
C GLY A 278 18.16 2.54 -16.53
N ARG A 279 17.25 1.58 -16.71
CA ARG A 279 17.09 0.72 -17.92
C ARG A 279 15.85 1.14 -18.72
N PRO A 280 15.92 2.30 -19.43
CA PRO A 280 14.73 2.93 -20.01
C PRO A 280 14.01 2.08 -21.07
N VAL A 281 14.74 1.29 -21.85
CA VAL A 281 14.15 0.44 -22.90
C VAL A 281 13.30 -0.69 -22.29
N ASP A 282 13.79 -1.33 -21.25
CA ASP A 282 13.03 -2.36 -20.54
C ASP A 282 11.83 -1.71 -19.80
N ALA A 283 12.05 -0.59 -19.12
CA ALA A 283 11.01 0.10 -18.38
C ALA A 283 9.85 0.57 -19.28
N SER A 284 10.14 1.15 -20.45
CA SER A 284 9.10 1.56 -21.40
C SER A 284 8.32 0.37 -21.94
N ARG A 285 9.02 -0.72 -22.30
CA ARG A 285 8.36 -1.93 -22.80
C ARG A 285 7.35 -2.50 -21.80
N TYR A 286 7.72 -2.60 -20.52
CA TYR A 286 6.82 -3.13 -19.49
C TYR A 286 5.70 -2.16 -19.13
N ALA A 287 5.98 -0.85 -19.12
CA ALA A 287 4.93 0.16 -18.95
C ALA A 287 3.89 0.10 -20.08
N ASP A 288 4.33 -0.03 -21.34
CA ASP A 288 3.45 -0.19 -22.49
C ASP A 288 2.63 -1.50 -22.40
N GLN A 289 3.21 -2.60 -21.92
CA GLN A 289 2.48 -3.84 -21.69
C GLN A 289 1.38 -3.67 -20.63
N CYS A 290 1.69 -3.02 -19.51
CA CYS A 290 0.69 -2.70 -18.48
C CYS A 290 -0.44 -1.85 -19.08
N LEU A 291 -0.12 -0.74 -19.76
CA LEU A 291 -1.10 0.18 -20.33
C LEU A 291 -1.93 -0.42 -21.48
N GLY A 292 -1.41 -1.43 -22.17
CA GLY A 292 -2.11 -2.12 -23.25
C GLY A 292 -3.24 -3.05 -22.82
N THR A 293 -3.33 -3.35 -21.53
CA THR A 293 -4.35 -4.25 -20.93
C THR A 293 -5.42 -3.50 -20.14
N ILE A 294 -5.41 -2.16 -20.17
CA ILE A 294 -6.28 -1.31 -19.35
C ILE A 294 -7.76 -1.57 -19.68
N ASP A 295 -8.51 -1.83 -18.63
CA ASP A 295 -9.97 -1.93 -18.61
C ASP A 295 -10.58 -0.59 -18.15
N ASP A 296 -11.53 -0.08 -18.88
CA ASP A 296 -12.42 1.12 -18.75
C ASP A 296 -12.34 2.02 -17.49
N GLY A 297 -11.12 2.30 -16.98
CA GLY A 297 -10.93 3.34 -15.95
C GLY A 297 -11.29 2.92 -14.52
N VAL A 298 -11.28 1.63 -14.23
CA VAL A 298 -11.48 1.09 -12.87
C VAL A 298 -10.25 1.38 -11.98
N TYR A 299 -9.05 1.30 -12.56
CA TYR A 299 -7.77 1.44 -11.85
C TYR A 299 -7.01 2.71 -12.27
N LEU A 300 -7.69 3.85 -12.34
CA LEU A 300 -7.11 5.13 -12.81
C LEU A 300 -5.80 5.51 -12.10
N ARG A 301 -5.64 5.13 -10.84
CA ARG A 301 -4.42 5.41 -10.08
C ARG A 301 -3.24 4.55 -10.57
N SER A 302 -3.44 3.25 -10.83
CA SER A 302 -2.42 2.36 -11.40
C SER A 302 -2.02 2.82 -12.80
N ASP A 303 -2.99 3.21 -13.62
CA ASP A 303 -2.78 3.76 -14.96
C ASP A 303 -1.91 5.02 -14.91
N PHE A 304 -2.19 5.91 -13.96
CA PHE A 304 -1.36 7.10 -13.75
C PHE A 304 0.09 6.72 -13.44
N PHE A 305 0.32 5.76 -12.55
CA PHE A 305 1.69 5.35 -12.21
C PHE A 305 2.41 4.70 -13.37
N ALA A 306 1.77 3.80 -14.11
CA ALA A 306 2.35 3.18 -15.31
C ALA A 306 2.68 4.23 -16.39
N THR A 307 1.77 5.20 -16.61
CA THR A 307 2.00 6.30 -17.54
C THR A 307 3.19 7.18 -17.10
N MET A 308 3.34 7.44 -15.80
CA MET A 308 4.50 8.18 -15.28
C MET A 308 5.81 7.39 -15.40
N VAL A 309 5.77 6.06 -15.22
CA VAL A 309 6.94 5.19 -15.51
C VAL A 309 7.35 5.29 -16.97
N LEU A 310 6.38 5.29 -17.88
CA LEU A 310 6.64 5.46 -19.31
C LEU A 310 7.24 6.84 -19.64
N ALA A 311 6.69 7.90 -19.05
CA ALA A 311 7.21 9.26 -19.20
C ALA A 311 8.66 9.37 -18.71
N ASP A 312 8.95 8.86 -17.52
CA ASP A 312 10.30 8.81 -16.95
C ASP A 312 11.26 7.99 -17.83
N SER A 313 10.78 6.88 -18.41
CA SER A 313 11.59 6.04 -19.27
C SER A 313 12.00 6.77 -20.55
N HIS A 314 11.08 7.48 -21.20
CA HIS A 314 11.41 8.36 -22.33
C HIS A 314 12.37 9.47 -21.95
N LEU A 315 12.20 10.07 -20.77
CA LEU A 315 13.10 11.12 -20.30
C LEU A 315 14.53 10.58 -20.09
N ASN A 316 14.65 9.40 -19.48
CA ASN A 316 15.94 8.73 -19.25
C ASN A 316 16.59 8.25 -20.57
N ALA A 317 15.80 8.01 -21.62
CA ALA A 317 16.30 7.70 -22.98
C ALA A 317 16.70 8.96 -23.77
N GLY A 318 16.53 10.17 -23.23
CA GLY A 318 16.80 11.45 -23.91
C GLY A 318 15.68 11.89 -24.84
N GLU A 319 14.53 11.25 -24.84
CA GLU A 319 13.36 11.52 -25.68
C GLU A 319 12.41 12.52 -25.00
N SER A 320 12.90 13.74 -24.71
CA SER A 320 12.18 14.74 -23.91
C SER A 320 10.81 15.14 -24.46
N GLU A 321 10.64 15.16 -25.79
CA GLU A 321 9.35 15.47 -26.42
C GLU A 321 8.30 14.41 -26.11
N ARG A 322 8.67 13.13 -26.27
CA ARG A 322 7.78 11.99 -25.93
C ARG A 322 7.47 11.95 -24.43
N ALA A 323 8.49 12.15 -23.60
CA ALA A 323 8.33 12.21 -22.14
C ALA A 323 7.29 13.26 -21.72
N CYS A 324 7.38 14.47 -22.28
CA CYS A 324 6.44 15.55 -22.02
C CYS A 324 5.01 15.21 -22.48
N LEU A 325 4.85 14.62 -23.67
CA LEU A 325 3.53 14.23 -24.17
C LEU A 325 2.87 13.17 -23.27
N VAL A 326 3.63 12.14 -22.88
CA VAL A 326 3.15 11.09 -21.98
C VAL A 326 2.82 11.65 -20.60
N ALA A 327 3.64 12.56 -20.06
CA ALA A 327 3.38 13.21 -18.78
C ALA A 327 2.09 14.07 -18.82
N LEU A 328 1.79 14.77 -19.92
CA LEU A 328 0.52 15.48 -20.09
C LEU A 328 -0.68 14.51 -20.09
N GLN A 329 -0.51 13.33 -20.68
CA GLN A 329 -1.54 12.29 -20.64
C GLN A 329 -1.78 11.80 -19.21
N ALA A 330 -0.70 11.56 -18.44
CA ALA A 330 -0.81 11.22 -17.01
C ALA A 330 -1.54 12.31 -16.22
N LEU A 331 -1.22 13.59 -16.46
CA LEU A 331 -1.91 14.70 -15.79
C LEU A 331 -3.41 14.72 -16.07
N LYS A 332 -3.82 14.39 -17.29
CA LYS A 332 -5.22 14.29 -17.68
C LYS A 332 -5.93 13.12 -16.97
N THR A 333 -5.31 11.95 -16.95
CA THR A 333 -5.84 10.77 -16.23
C THR A 333 -5.94 11.04 -14.74
N GLY A 334 -4.92 11.71 -14.17
CA GLY A 334 -4.82 12.01 -12.75
C GLY A 334 -5.70 13.16 -12.24
N GLU A 335 -6.45 13.86 -13.10
CA GLU A 335 -7.19 15.08 -12.69
C GLU A 335 -8.17 14.86 -11.55
N GLN A 336 -8.81 13.68 -11.51
CA GLN A 336 -9.78 13.30 -10.47
C GLN A 336 -9.12 12.65 -9.26
N LEU A 337 -7.84 12.29 -9.33
CA LEU A 337 -7.15 11.57 -8.26
C LEU A 337 -6.80 12.49 -7.08
N ARG A 338 -7.07 11.98 -5.87
CA ARG A 338 -6.66 12.56 -4.59
C ARG A 338 -5.58 11.68 -3.96
N SER A 339 -4.37 11.75 -4.53
CA SER A 339 -3.24 10.92 -4.15
C SER A 339 -1.99 11.78 -3.98
N ALA A 340 -1.39 11.74 -2.80
CA ALA A 340 -0.09 12.37 -2.55
C ALA A 340 1.04 11.61 -3.27
N ARG A 341 0.86 10.31 -3.51
CA ARG A 341 1.82 9.53 -4.29
C ARG A 341 1.90 10.02 -5.73
N CYS A 342 0.76 10.32 -6.37
CA CYS A 342 0.75 10.92 -7.71
C CYS A 342 1.55 12.23 -7.74
N VAL A 343 1.39 13.07 -6.72
CA VAL A 343 2.16 14.31 -6.58
C VAL A 343 3.67 14.02 -6.45
N SER A 344 4.06 12.99 -5.71
CA SER A 344 5.48 12.60 -5.56
C SER A 344 6.09 12.15 -6.88
N TYR A 345 5.39 11.34 -7.69
CA TYR A 345 5.85 10.95 -9.02
C TYR A 345 6.06 12.15 -9.94
N LEU A 346 5.14 13.12 -9.90
CA LEU A 346 5.28 14.35 -10.67
C LEU A 346 6.45 15.23 -10.20
N ARG A 347 6.73 15.28 -8.88
CA ARG A 347 7.92 15.96 -8.34
C ARG A 347 9.21 15.34 -8.84
N GLU A 348 9.33 14.01 -8.77
CA GLU A 348 10.49 13.28 -9.28
C GLU A 348 10.68 13.50 -10.78
N PHE A 349 9.61 13.44 -11.57
CA PHE A 349 9.67 13.75 -13.01
C PHE A 349 10.11 15.21 -13.27
N ARG A 350 9.54 16.17 -12.54
CA ARG A 350 9.88 17.59 -12.66
C ARG A 350 11.35 17.87 -12.32
N GLU A 351 11.90 17.24 -11.29
CA GLU A 351 13.31 17.35 -10.93
C GLU A 351 14.21 16.89 -12.08
N ARG A 352 13.90 15.72 -12.68
CA ARG A 352 14.65 15.21 -13.85
C ARG A 352 14.47 16.11 -15.07
N LEU A 353 13.27 16.58 -15.32
CA LEU A 353 13.00 17.50 -16.44
C LEU A 353 13.76 18.84 -16.28
N THR A 354 13.85 19.36 -15.06
CA THR A 354 14.58 20.58 -14.74
C THR A 354 16.08 20.42 -15.01
N ALA A 355 16.64 19.23 -14.80
CA ALA A 355 18.05 18.95 -15.07
C ALA A 355 18.41 19.01 -16.56
N ILE A 356 17.44 18.83 -17.47
CA ILE A 356 17.64 18.98 -18.92
C ILE A 356 17.78 20.46 -19.34
N GLY A 357 17.25 21.36 -18.52
CA GLY A 357 17.26 22.80 -18.81
C GLY A 357 16.02 23.32 -19.56
N LYS A 358 15.97 24.62 -19.78
CA LYS A 358 14.85 25.29 -20.44
C LYS A 358 14.95 25.17 -21.97
N THR A 359 14.46 24.07 -22.50
CA THR A 359 14.27 23.90 -23.95
C THR A 359 12.87 24.39 -24.35
N PRO A 360 12.62 24.64 -25.64
CA PRO A 360 11.28 24.98 -26.14
C PRO A 360 10.22 23.94 -25.74
N THR A 361 10.58 22.65 -25.80
CA THR A 361 9.72 21.53 -25.40
C THR A 361 9.35 21.59 -23.92
N VAL A 362 10.33 21.79 -23.03
CA VAL A 362 10.11 21.90 -21.58
C VAL A 362 9.26 23.11 -21.25
N THR A 363 9.48 24.24 -21.94
CA THR A 363 8.69 25.45 -21.73
C THR A 363 7.23 25.27 -22.15
N ALA A 364 6.97 24.65 -23.30
CA ALA A 364 5.63 24.37 -23.78
C ALA A 364 4.90 23.36 -22.88
N PHE A 365 5.62 22.35 -22.37
CA PHE A 365 5.10 21.41 -21.40
C PHE A 365 4.69 22.12 -20.10
N ASP A 366 5.57 22.94 -19.53
CA ASP A 366 5.30 23.68 -18.29
C ASP A 366 4.07 24.60 -18.41
N GLU A 367 3.89 25.26 -19.56
CA GLU A 367 2.73 26.10 -19.84
C GLU A 367 1.42 25.29 -19.79
N GLN A 368 1.39 24.13 -20.43
CA GLN A 368 0.21 23.26 -20.46
C GLN A 368 -0.03 22.57 -19.10
N ALA A 369 1.03 22.08 -18.47
CA ALA A 369 0.95 21.35 -17.20
C ALA A 369 0.41 22.22 -16.05
N ARG A 370 0.61 23.55 -16.08
CA ARG A 370 0.10 24.50 -15.06
C ARG A 370 -1.42 24.51 -14.95
N GLU A 371 -2.16 24.06 -15.95
CA GLU A 371 -3.61 23.93 -15.88
C GLU A 371 -4.02 22.82 -14.93
N SER A 372 -3.20 21.75 -14.79
CA SER A 372 -3.47 20.65 -13.89
C SER A 372 -3.27 21.04 -12.42
N ARG A 373 -4.24 20.64 -11.58
CA ARG A 373 -4.15 20.78 -10.13
C ARG A 373 -2.96 19.99 -9.55
N LEU A 374 -2.73 18.77 -10.01
CA LEU A 374 -1.64 17.91 -9.52
C LEU A 374 -0.27 18.54 -9.82
N TRP A 375 -0.08 19.09 -11.02
CA TRP A 375 1.17 19.78 -11.38
C TRP A 375 1.43 21.01 -10.52
N ARG A 376 0.39 21.82 -10.25
CA ARG A 376 0.53 22.98 -9.36
C ARG A 376 0.97 22.58 -7.96
N ILE A 377 0.39 21.51 -7.40
CA ILE A 377 0.78 20.99 -6.09
C ILE A 377 2.22 20.45 -6.14
N ALA A 378 2.58 19.69 -7.18
CA ALA A 378 3.93 19.17 -7.36
C ALA A 378 4.98 20.28 -7.56
N SER A 379 4.57 21.44 -8.08
CA SER A 379 5.44 22.59 -8.32
C SER A 379 5.58 23.52 -7.11
N SER A 380 4.72 23.39 -6.11
CA SER A 380 4.84 24.13 -4.86
C SER A 380 6.01 23.62 -4.04
N PRO A 381 6.75 24.49 -3.31
CA PRO A 381 7.72 24.03 -2.33
C PRO A 381 7.03 23.06 -1.38
N GLY A 382 7.64 21.90 -1.15
CA GLY A 382 7.12 20.96 -0.15
C GLY A 382 7.22 21.60 1.24
N ASP A 383 6.16 21.48 2.02
CA ASP A 383 6.18 21.83 3.45
C ASP A 383 7.11 20.92 4.24
#